data_0bb1b277566138d684516b5f1b41596d
#
_entry.id   0bb1b277566138d684516b5f1b41596d
#
_cell.length_a   1.000
_cell.length_b   1.000
_cell.length_c   1.000
_cell.angle_alpha   90.00
_cell.angle_beta   90.00
_cell.angle_gamma   90.00
#
_symmetry.space_group_name_H-M   'P 1'
#
loop_
_entity.id
_entity.type
_entity.pdbx_description
1 polymer ?
#
loop_
_entity_poly.entity_id
_entity_poly.type
_entity_poly.pdbx_seq_one_letter_code
_entity_poly.pdbx_strand_id
1 'polypeptide(L)'
;MAITTSLASRYWIKTVVMAFLCIILGVWGVYDYVVVIPTAIQNAQRAELQNNFIKDALYVEVGAAERDNAMVALNGAIEKDSGLDAQWAETLVLFQGAIGSSDSAKLREAQDVLTENLNAYGSVIAPSKYDRPMQWLFILCIPFGFYYFGAYFNTKKKANTYCLEDNGTLTTPEGTWSSDQIEGIDMERWISKTGKARTTWTAKVIVKGHSPVLL
;
A
#
# COMPACT_ATOMS: atom_id res chain seq x y z
N MET A 1 -20.64 -32.07 -30.78
CA MET A 1 -19.90 -30.80 -30.44
C MET A 1 -19.83 -30.71 -28.92
N ALA A 2 -18.63 -30.87 -28.32
CA ALA A 2 -18.50 -30.87 -26.88
C ALA A 2 -18.87 -29.49 -26.30
N ILE A 3 -19.64 -29.45 -25.22
CA ILE A 3 -20.01 -28.24 -24.50
C ILE A 3 -19.07 -28.07 -23.31
N THR A 4 -18.32 -26.99 -23.32
CA THR A 4 -17.42 -26.63 -22.21
C THR A 4 -17.98 -25.43 -21.45
N THR A 5 -17.78 -25.40 -20.14
CA THR A 5 -18.18 -24.25 -19.33
C THR A 5 -17.08 -23.20 -19.29
N SER A 6 -17.48 -21.96 -19.06
CA SER A 6 -16.57 -20.84 -18.84
C SER A 6 -16.99 -20.05 -17.60
N LEU A 7 -16.02 -19.39 -17.00
CA LEU A 7 -16.28 -18.56 -15.84
C LEU A 7 -17.12 -17.33 -16.21
N ALA A 8 -18.20 -17.08 -15.48
CA ALA A 8 -19.07 -15.93 -15.73
C ALA A 8 -18.27 -14.61 -15.65
N SER A 9 -18.40 -13.75 -16.68
CA SER A 9 -17.65 -12.50 -16.79
C SER A 9 -17.84 -11.60 -15.57
N ARG A 10 -19.05 -11.53 -15.02
CA ARG A 10 -19.35 -10.73 -13.83
C ARG A 10 -18.59 -11.18 -12.57
N TYR A 11 -18.32 -12.48 -12.44
CA TYR A 11 -17.57 -13.02 -11.31
C TYR A 11 -16.07 -12.70 -11.43
N TRP A 12 -15.45 -13.01 -12.56
CA TRP A 12 -14.02 -12.81 -12.71
C TRP A 12 -13.62 -11.33 -12.69
N ILE A 13 -14.45 -10.44 -13.28
CA ILE A 13 -14.18 -9.00 -13.24
C ILE A 13 -14.14 -8.50 -11.79
N LYS A 14 -15.15 -8.84 -10.97
CA LYS A 14 -15.17 -8.43 -9.56
C LYS A 14 -13.94 -8.94 -8.79
N THR A 15 -13.61 -10.22 -8.95
CA THR A 15 -12.49 -10.84 -8.23
C THR A 15 -11.15 -10.23 -8.64
N VAL A 16 -10.95 -10.01 -9.93
CA VAL A 16 -9.71 -9.42 -10.46
C VAL A 16 -9.58 -7.95 -10.07
N VAL A 17 -10.66 -7.17 -10.15
CA VAL A 17 -10.67 -5.77 -9.72
C VAL A 17 -10.34 -5.67 -8.23
N MET A 18 -10.95 -6.51 -7.37
CA MET A 18 -10.62 -6.54 -5.94
C MET A 18 -9.18 -6.91 -5.67
N ALA A 19 -8.63 -7.88 -6.41
CA ALA A 19 -7.23 -8.25 -6.30
C ALA A 19 -6.28 -7.08 -6.61
N PHE A 20 -6.53 -6.37 -7.72
CA PHE A 20 -5.73 -5.20 -8.10
C PHE A 20 -5.86 -4.06 -7.09
N LEU A 21 -7.08 -3.75 -6.63
CA LEU A 21 -7.29 -2.71 -5.60
C LEU A 21 -6.52 -3.03 -4.32
N CYS A 22 -6.57 -4.27 -3.86
CA CYS A 22 -5.81 -4.69 -2.67
C CYS A 22 -4.29 -4.54 -2.87
N ILE A 23 -3.76 -4.91 -4.03
CA ILE A 23 -2.32 -4.78 -4.31
C ILE A 23 -1.91 -3.31 -4.41
N ILE A 24 -2.68 -2.47 -5.11
CA ILE A 24 -2.37 -1.04 -5.25
C ILE A 24 -2.37 -0.36 -3.88
N LEU A 25 -3.39 -0.61 -3.06
CA LEU A 25 -3.46 -0.06 -1.69
C LEU A 25 -2.29 -0.55 -0.83
N GLY A 26 -1.93 -1.82 -0.95
CA GLY A 26 -0.83 -2.38 -0.19
C GLY A 26 0.53 -1.81 -0.60
N VAL A 27 0.79 -1.66 -1.90
CA VAL A 27 2.01 -1.02 -2.42
C VAL A 27 2.09 0.44 -2.00
N TRP A 28 0.96 1.16 -2.05
CA TRP A 28 0.88 2.52 -1.52
C TRP A 28 1.25 2.56 -0.03
N GLY A 29 0.70 1.66 0.78
CA GLY A 29 1.02 1.58 2.21
C GLY A 29 2.50 1.31 2.48
N VAL A 30 3.16 0.47 1.67
CA VAL A 30 4.61 0.25 1.74
C VAL A 30 5.37 1.52 1.40
N TYR A 31 4.99 2.22 0.32
CA TYR A 31 5.62 3.47 -0.09
C TYR A 31 5.52 4.54 1.00
N ASP A 32 4.33 4.73 1.57
CA ASP A 32 4.12 5.68 2.67
C ASP A 32 4.97 5.31 3.89
N TYR A 33 5.02 4.02 4.25
CA TYR A 33 5.77 3.55 5.41
C TYR A 33 7.28 3.75 5.27
N VAL A 34 7.83 3.48 4.06
CA VAL A 34 9.29 3.47 3.82
C VAL A 34 9.81 4.84 3.37
N VAL A 35 9.01 5.62 2.64
CA VAL A 35 9.46 6.86 2.01
C VAL A 35 8.77 8.08 2.61
N VAL A 36 7.44 8.16 2.55
CA VAL A 36 6.71 9.39 2.87
C VAL A 36 6.84 9.75 4.35
N ILE A 37 6.57 8.80 5.24
CA ILE A 37 6.61 9.05 6.69
C ILE A 37 8.04 9.39 7.18
N PRO A 38 9.11 8.65 6.81
CA PRO A 38 10.47 9.03 7.20
C PRO A 38 10.88 10.39 6.68
N THR A 39 10.57 10.71 5.42
CA THR A 39 10.87 12.03 4.83
C THR A 39 10.12 13.15 5.55
N ALA A 40 8.84 12.95 5.89
CA ALA A 40 8.07 13.93 6.63
C ALA A 40 8.62 14.15 8.06
N ILE A 41 9.10 13.10 8.73
CA ILE A 41 9.77 13.20 10.04
C ILE A 41 11.06 14.03 9.92
N GLN A 42 11.90 13.75 8.91
CA GLN A 42 13.13 14.50 8.68
C GLN A 42 12.85 15.98 8.40
N ASN A 43 11.90 16.26 7.53
CA ASN A 43 11.54 17.64 7.19
C ASN A 43 10.95 18.39 8.40
N ALA A 44 10.16 17.73 9.25
CA ALA A 44 9.67 18.33 10.48
C ALA A 44 10.79 18.64 11.47
N GLN A 45 11.78 17.75 11.61
CA GLN A 45 12.96 17.98 12.45
C GLN A 45 13.81 19.13 11.92
N ARG A 46 13.99 19.22 10.60
CA ARG A 46 14.68 20.35 9.94
C ARG A 46 13.97 21.67 10.21
N ALA A 47 12.64 21.68 10.05
CA ALA A 47 11.82 22.86 10.33
C ALA A 47 11.89 23.28 11.81
N GLU A 48 11.85 22.32 12.74
CA GLU A 48 11.99 22.56 14.16
C GLU A 48 13.35 23.15 14.52
N LEU A 49 14.45 22.58 14.00
CA LEU A 49 15.79 23.10 14.21
C LEU A 49 15.91 24.55 13.69
N GLN A 50 15.41 24.81 12.49
CA GLN A 50 15.50 26.14 11.88
C GLN A 50 14.65 27.18 12.64
N ASN A 51 13.43 26.84 13.00
CA ASN A 51 12.53 27.79 13.67
C ASN A 51 12.93 28.09 15.12
N ASN A 52 13.39 27.06 15.85
CA ASN A 52 13.61 27.18 17.31
C ASN A 52 15.02 27.66 17.66
N PHE A 53 16.00 27.42 16.78
CA PHE A 53 17.40 27.69 17.12
C PHE A 53 18.11 28.59 16.11
N ILE A 54 17.92 28.35 14.79
CA ILE A 54 18.74 29.02 13.79
C ILE A 54 18.17 30.39 13.45
N LYS A 55 16.87 30.53 13.35
CA LYS A 55 16.19 31.76 12.94
C LYS A 55 16.64 32.95 13.77
N ASP A 56 16.58 32.84 15.08
CA ASP A 56 16.94 33.95 15.98
C ASP A 56 18.45 34.17 16.03
N ALA A 57 19.26 33.12 15.96
CA ALA A 57 20.73 33.21 16.03
C ALA A 57 21.39 33.91 14.83
N LEU A 58 20.71 34.01 13.68
CA LEU A 58 21.21 34.69 12.47
C LEU A 58 20.99 36.20 12.48
N TYR A 59 20.30 36.76 13.47
CA TYR A 59 20.18 38.22 13.60
C TYR A 59 21.40 38.84 14.28
N VAL A 60 21.81 40.02 13.84
CA VAL A 60 23.05 40.71 14.30
C VAL A 60 22.97 41.11 15.77
N GLU A 61 21.77 41.37 16.31
CA GLU A 61 21.54 41.87 17.66
C GLU A 61 21.34 40.77 18.74
N VAL A 62 21.54 39.54 18.35
CA VAL A 62 21.28 38.40 19.26
C VAL A 62 22.39 38.22 20.29
N GLY A 63 22.01 37.88 21.50
CA GLY A 63 22.90 37.62 22.62
C GLY A 63 23.81 36.42 22.40
N ALA A 64 24.93 36.35 23.13
CA ALA A 64 25.87 35.23 23.05
C ALA A 64 25.23 33.88 23.41
N ALA A 65 24.31 33.89 24.38
CA ALA A 65 23.63 32.66 24.83
C ALA A 65 22.76 31.98 23.75
N GLU A 66 22.05 32.79 22.95
CA GLU A 66 21.23 32.26 21.84
C GLU A 66 22.10 31.68 20.73
N ARG A 67 23.25 32.32 20.43
CA ARG A 67 24.22 31.79 19.45
C ARG A 67 24.83 30.48 19.94
N ASP A 68 25.21 30.41 21.21
CA ASP A 68 25.77 29.17 21.82
C ASP A 68 24.75 28.04 21.77
N ASN A 69 23.48 28.31 22.09
CA ASN A 69 22.42 27.32 22.00
C ASN A 69 22.21 26.81 20.56
N ALA A 70 22.22 27.74 19.58
CA ALA A 70 22.12 27.37 18.18
C ALA A 70 23.32 26.54 17.71
N MET A 71 24.53 26.87 18.14
CA MET A 71 25.74 26.09 17.83
C MET A 71 25.68 24.69 18.41
N VAL A 72 25.20 24.52 19.63
CA VAL A 72 25.01 23.19 20.26
C VAL A 72 23.99 22.38 19.47
N ALA A 73 22.85 22.99 19.10
CA ALA A 73 21.82 22.34 18.30
C ALA A 73 22.31 21.94 16.91
N LEU A 74 23.09 22.81 16.22
CA LEU A 74 23.69 22.54 14.93
C LEU A 74 24.70 21.41 15.00
N ASN A 75 25.60 21.40 15.98
CA ASN A 75 26.58 20.35 16.17
C ASN A 75 25.89 18.99 16.41
N GLY A 76 24.82 18.97 17.22
CA GLY A 76 24.03 17.78 17.44
C GLY A 76 23.26 17.31 16.19
N ALA A 77 22.86 18.23 15.31
CA ALA A 77 22.24 17.89 14.04
C ALA A 77 23.25 17.33 13.03
N ILE A 78 24.44 17.94 12.93
CA ILE A 78 25.54 17.47 12.06
C ILE A 78 26.00 16.06 12.48
N GLU A 79 26.10 15.80 13.79
CA GLU A 79 26.51 14.49 14.31
C GLU A 79 25.47 13.40 14.02
N LYS A 80 24.20 13.74 14.06
CA LYS A 80 23.09 12.82 13.76
C LYS A 80 22.86 12.60 12.27
N ASP A 81 23.19 13.60 11.45
CA ASP A 81 23.02 13.51 10.00
C ASP A 81 24.16 12.69 9.41
N SER A 82 23.93 11.39 9.30
CA SER A 82 24.90 10.39 8.83
C SER A 82 25.18 10.48 7.31
N GLY A 83 25.08 11.67 6.70
CA GLY A 83 25.47 11.92 5.32
C GLY A 83 24.49 11.42 4.26
N LEU A 84 23.23 11.16 4.62
CA LEU A 84 22.19 10.71 3.69
C LEU A 84 21.69 11.83 2.76
N ASP A 85 21.87 13.10 3.15
CA ASP A 85 21.49 14.26 2.37
C ASP A 85 22.63 15.30 2.34
N ALA A 86 23.42 15.24 1.27
CA ALA A 86 24.58 16.12 1.10
C ALA A 86 24.19 17.62 1.09
N GLN A 87 23.06 17.98 0.49
CA GLN A 87 22.61 19.37 0.44
C GLN A 87 22.23 19.90 1.83
N TRP A 88 21.61 19.06 2.65
CA TRP A 88 21.30 19.44 4.03
C TRP A 88 22.56 19.57 4.88
N ALA A 89 23.53 18.70 4.72
CA ALA A 89 24.81 18.78 5.41
C ALA A 89 25.57 20.08 5.07
N GLU A 90 25.61 20.47 3.78
CA GLU A 90 26.16 21.76 3.34
C GLU A 90 25.43 22.93 3.98
N THR A 91 24.11 22.87 4.05
CA THR A 91 23.27 23.89 4.70
C THR A 91 23.60 24.06 6.18
N LEU A 92 23.77 22.95 6.92
CA LEU A 92 24.17 22.98 8.34
C LEU A 92 25.55 23.61 8.54
N VAL A 93 26.50 23.26 7.69
CA VAL A 93 27.86 23.85 7.71
C VAL A 93 27.81 25.36 7.41
N LEU A 94 26.98 25.80 6.46
CA LEU A 94 26.77 27.21 6.16
C LEU A 94 26.24 27.95 7.38
N PHE A 95 25.21 27.43 8.05
CA PHE A 95 24.66 28.04 9.26
C PHE A 95 25.69 28.09 10.40
N GLN A 96 26.45 27.00 10.61
CA GLN A 96 27.51 26.97 11.61
C GLN A 96 28.59 28.05 11.34
N GLY A 97 29.02 28.17 10.09
CA GLY A 97 29.99 29.18 9.68
C GLY A 97 29.49 30.61 9.81
N ALA A 98 28.20 30.85 9.51
CA ALA A 98 27.58 32.16 9.64
C ALA A 98 27.39 32.58 11.11
N ILE A 99 26.89 31.68 11.98
CA ILE A 99 26.67 31.98 13.40
C ILE A 99 28.01 32.14 14.13
N GLY A 100 29.03 31.35 13.77
CA GLY A 100 30.37 31.44 14.37
C GLY A 100 31.21 32.62 13.90
N SER A 101 30.86 33.24 12.74
CA SER A 101 31.55 34.41 12.23
C SER A 101 30.68 35.65 12.43
N SER A 102 31.30 36.81 12.82
CA SER A 102 30.59 38.08 12.86
C SER A 102 30.53 38.77 11.47
N ASP A 103 30.69 38.01 10.39
CA ASP A 103 30.70 38.50 9.00
C ASP A 103 29.26 38.69 8.50
N SER A 104 28.90 39.94 8.23
CA SER A 104 27.57 40.33 7.76
C SER A 104 27.21 39.75 6.40
N ALA A 105 28.19 39.44 5.53
CA ALA A 105 27.92 38.84 4.22
C ALA A 105 27.48 37.35 4.39
N LYS A 106 28.17 36.60 5.22
CA LYS A 106 27.81 35.19 5.54
C LYS A 106 26.47 35.11 6.25
N LEU A 107 26.18 36.06 7.15
CA LEU A 107 24.88 36.10 7.84
C LEU A 107 23.72 36.32 6.85
N ARG A 108 23.90 37.21 5.87
CA ARG A 108 22.88 37.45 4.82
C ARG A 108 22.67 36.21 3.95
N GLU A 109 23.75 35.59 3.47
CA GLU A 109 23.66 34.33 2.70
C GLU A 109 22.92 33.26 3.47
N ALA A 110 23.24 33.05 4.76
CA ALA A 110 22.56 32.11 5.61
C ALA A 110 21.07 32.47 5.83
N GLN A 111 20.73 33.75 5.95
CA GLN A 111 19.34 34.20 6.07
C GLN A 111 18.53 33.94 4.77
N ASP A 112 19.13 34.11 3.60
CA ASP A 112 18.48 33.81 2.31
C ASP A 112 18.19 32.31 2.20
N VAL A 113 19.17 31.47 2.50
CA VAL A 113 19.02 30.00 2.53
C VAL A 113 18.00 29.54 3.59
N LEU A 114 18.01 30.17 4.78
CA LEU A 114 17.02 29.89 5.81
C LEU A 114 15.60 30.21 5.32
N THR A 115 15.44 31.36 4.65
CA THR A 115 14.12 31.77 4.13
C THR A 115 13.61 30.80 3.07
N GLU A 116 14.47 30.35 2.16
CA GLU A 116 14.14 29.35 1.17
C GLU A 116 13.73 28.02 1.82
N ASN A 117 14.50 27.55 2.78
CA ASN A 117 14.21 26.31 3.51
C ASN A 117 12.92 26.40 4.35
N LEU A 118 12.65 27.53 5.00
CA LEU A 118 11.41 27.73 5.74
C LEU A 118 10.19 27.80 4.81
N ASN A 119 10.33 28.30 3.60
CA ASN A 119 9.28 28.23 2.59
C ASN A 119 9.01 26.77 2.14
N ALA A 120 10.05 25.95 2.06
CA ALA A 120 9.95 24.56 1.65
C ALA A 120 9.43 23.65 2.79
N TYR A 121 9.89 23.86 4.03
CA TYR A 121 9.66 22.93 5.15
C TYR A 121 8.89 23.56 6.31
N GLY A 122 8.76 24.85 6.40
CA GLY A 122 8.24 25.56 7.59
C GLY A 122 6.78 25.22 7.98
N SER A 123 5.99 24.72 7.03
CA SER A 123 4.62 24.27 7.24
C SER A 123 4.50 22.75 7.41
N VAL A 124 5.60 22.01 7.44
CA VAL A 124 5.57 20.54 7.56
C VAL A 124 5.18 20.15 8.98
N ILE A 125 4.03 19.47 9.09
CA ILE A 125 3.57 18.91 10.35
C ILE A 125 4.23 17.55 10.56
N ALA A 126 4.82 17.34 11.74
CA ALA A 126 5.39 16.04 12.09
C ALA A 126 4.31 14.94 12.03
N PRO A 127 4.58 13.81 11.39
CA PRO A 127 3.65 12.70 11.36
C PRO A 127 3.31 12.22 12.78
N SER A 128 2.05 11.83 12.95
CA SER A 128 1.55 11.27 14.21
C SER A 128 2.22 9.92 14.49
N LYS A 129 2.37 9.57 15.77
CA LYS A 129 2.81 8.24 16.22
C LYS A 129 1.94 7.09 15.70
N TYR A 130 0.72 7.39 15.26
CA TYR A 130 -0.22 6.40 14.71
C TYR A 130 -0.09 6.21 13.19
N ASP A 131 0.60 7.11 12.47
CA ASP A 131 0.66 7.05 11.01
C ASP A 131 1.38 5.78 10.53
N ARG A 132 2.51 5.42 11.15
CA ARG A 132 3.20 4.16 10.84
C ARG A 132 2.38 2.91 11.12
N PRO A 133 1.76 2.72 12.30
CA PRO A 133 0.88 1.60 12.56
C PRO A 133 -0.31 1.51 11.59
N MET A 134 -0.89 2.64 11.17
CA MET A 134 -2.00 2.65 10.22
C MET A 134 -1.60 2.10 8.85
N GLN A 135 -0.37 2.30 8.41
CA GLN A 135 0.11 1.76 7.13
C GLN A 135 0.10 0.23 7.09
N TRP A 136 0.23 -0.45 8.22
CA TRP A 136 0.13 -1.90 8.28
C TRP A 136 -1.22 -2.43 7.80
N LEU A 137 -2.32 -1.68 8.00
CA LEU A 137 -3.64 -2.07 7.48
C LEU A 137 -3.65 -2.10 5.95
N PHE A 138 -2.97 -1.14 5.31
CA PHE A 138 -2.83 -1.12 3.86
C PHE A 138 -1.87 -2.20 3.36
N ILE A 139 -0.74 -2.40 4.04
CA ILE A 139 0.25 -3.44 3.70
C ILE A 139 -0.37 -4.83 3.76
N LEU A 140 -1.25 -5.10 4.73
CA LEU A 140 -2.01 -6.34 4.84
C LEU A 140 -2.94 -6.60 3.64
N CYS A 141 -3.28 -5.58 2.85
CA CYS A 141 -4.04 -5.79 1.61
C CYS A 141 -3.26 -6.60 0.56
N ILE A 142 -1.91 -6.60 0.58
CA ILE A 142 -1.10 -7.35 -0.38
C ILE A 142 -1.42 -8.86 -0.35
N PRO A 143 -1.31 -9.57 0.78
CA PRO A 143 -1.65 -10.98 0.83
C PRO A 143 -3.11 -11.27 0.46
N PHE A 144 -4.05 -10.35 0.77
CA PHE A 144 -5.43 -10.49 0.30
C PHE A 144 -5.54 -10.38 -1.21
N GLY A 145 -4.79 -9.48 -1.85
CA GLY A 145 -4.73 -9.38 -3.30
C GLY A 145 -4.26 -10.69 -3.95
N PHE A 146 -3.20 -11.29 -3.44
CA PHE A 146 -2.72 -12.60 -3.90
C PHE A 146 -3.73 -13.72 -3.64
N TYR A 147 -4.41 -13.71 -2.50
CA TYR A 147 -5.50 -14.65 -2.21
C TYR A 147 -6.62 -14.56 -3.25
N TYR A 148 -7.06 -13.36 -3.63
CA TYR A 148 -8.07 -13.18 -4.68
C TYR A 148 -7.60 -13.69 -6.05
N PHE A 149 -6.33 -13.47 -6.41
CA PHE A 149 -5.78 -14.04 -7.63
C PHE A 149 -5.74 -15.57 -7.57
N GLY A 150 -5.27 -16.14 -6.46
CA GLY A 150 -5.29 -17.60 -6.26
C GLY A 150 -6.69 -18.17 -6.36
N ALA A 151 -7.68 -17.56 -5.73
CA ALA A 151 -9.08 -17.94 -5.82
C ALA A 151 -9.61 -17.86 -7.26
N TYR A 152 -9.27 -16.80 -7.99
CA TYR A 152 -9.63 -16.65 -9.40
C TYR A 152 -9.07 -17.78 -10.25
N PHE A 153 -7.76 -18.04 -10.18
CA PHE A 153 -7.11 -19.09 -10.98
C PHE A 153 -7.65 -20.48 -10.64
N ASN A 154 -7.87 -20.77 -9.35
CA ASN A 154 -8.43 -22.04 -8.93
C ASN A 154 -9.86 -22.22 -9.46
N THR A 155 -10.70 -21.21 -9.34
CA THR A 155 -12.08 -21.25 -9.87
C THR A 155 -12.10 -21.38 -11.39
N LYS A 156 -11.21 -20.63 -12.09
CA LYS A 156 -11.08 -20.73 -13.54
C LYS A 156 -10.63 -22.12 -13.98
N LYS A 157 -9.64 -22.72 -13.29
CA LYS A 157 -9.19 -24.07 -13.57
C LYS A 157 -10.33 -25.08 -13.40
N LYS A 158 -11.08 -24.98 -12.30
CA LYS A 158 -12.26 -25.83 -12.07
C LYS A 158 -13.32 -25.64 -13.14
N ALA A 159 -13.68 -24.40 -13.48
CA ALA A 159 -14.68 -24.10 -14.51
C ALA A 159 -14.32 -24.70 -15.87
N ASN A 160 -13.06 -24.65 -16.26
CA ASN A 160 -12.58 -25.18 -17.53
C ASN A 160 -12.55 -26.74 -17.58
N THR A 161 -12.66 -27.40 -16.43
CA THR A 161 -12.68 -28.87 -16.38
C THR A 161 -14.06 -29.45 -16.68
N TYR A 162 -15.13 -28.63 -16.56
CA TYR A 162 -16.46 -29.11 -16.86
C TYR A 162 -16.65 -29.21 -18.37
N CYS A 163 -16.89 -30.43 -18.86
CA CYS A 163 -17.11 -30.74 -20.27
C CYS A 163 -18.22 -31.78 -20.39
N LEU A 164 -19.19 -31.51 -21.25
CA LEU A 164 -20.18 -32.47 -21.67
C LEU A 164 -19.91 -32.85 -23.13
N GLU A 165 -19.57 -34.10 -23.36
CA GLU A 165 -19.32 -34.64 -24.70
C GLU A 165 -20.64 -35.02 -25.39
N ASP A 166 -20.61 -35.17 -26.72
CA ASP A 166 -21.77 -35.54 -27.54
C ASP A 166 -22.33 -36.95 -27.20
N ASN A 167 -21.48 -37.82 -26.68
CA ASN A 167 -21.84 -39.17 -26.22
C ASN A 167 -22.56 -39.16 -24.85
N GLY A 168 -22.77 -38.00 -24.23
CA GLY A 168 -23.37 -37.85 -22.92
C GLY A 168 -22.40 -38.06 -21.75
N THR A 169 -21.09 -38.18 -22.02
CA THR A 169 -20.07 -38.23 -20.96
C THR A 169 -19.86 -36.86 -20.33
N LEU A 170 -20.02 -36.78 -19.01
CA LEU A 170 -19.79 -35.57 -18.24
C LEU A 170 -18.45 -35.67 -17.52
N THR A 171 -17.55 -34.75 -17.82
CA THR A 171 -16.28 -34.57 -17.10
C THR A 171 -16.40 -33.39 -16.16
N THR A 172 -16.03 -33.59 -14.89
CA THR A 172 -16.00 -32.54 -13.85
C THR A 172 -14.66 -32.62 -13.09
N PRO A 173 -14.35 -31.67 -12.22
CA PRO A 173 -13.16 -31.76 -11.37
C PRO A 173 -13.12 -32.99 -10.46
N GLU A 174 -14.27 -33.60 -10.18
CA GLU A 174 -14.42 -34.75 -9.26
C GLU A 174 -14.31 -36.10 -9.99
N GLY A 175 -14.50 -36.12 -11.32
CA GLY A 175 -14.41 -37.34 -12.13
C GLY A 175 -15.08 -37.23 -13.48
N THR A 176 -15.11 -38.35 -14.19
CA THR A 176 -15.78 -38.50 -15.48
C THR A 176 -16.83 -39.57 -15.39
N TRP A 177 -18.05 -39.29 -15.78
CA TRP A 177 -19.18 -40.16 -15.72
C TRP A 177 -19.89 -40.30 -17.08
N SER A 178 -20.21 -41.54 -17.45
CA SER A 178 -21.01 -41.78 -18.64
C SER A 178 -22.51 -41.52 -18.35
N SER A 179 -23.30 -41.32 -19.40
CA SER A 179 -24.73 -41.05 -19.29
C SER A 179 -25.48 -42.10 -18.48
N ASP A 180 -25.04 -43.37 -18.53
CA ASP A 180 -25.66 -44.50 -17.81
C ASP A 180 -25.43 -44.45 -16.30
N GLN A 181 -24.42 -43.70 -15.86
CA GLN A 181 -24.09 -43.50 -14.45
C GLN A 181 -24.83 -42.30 -13.85
N ILE A 182 -25.41 -41.43 -14.67
CA ILE A 182 -26.12 -40.26 -14.23
C ILE A 182 -27.59 -40.63 -14.01
N GLU A 183 -28.05 -40.56 -12.76
CA GLU A 183 -29.43 -40.85 -12.39
C GLU A 183 -30.36 -39.67 -12.61
N GLY A 184 -29.86 -38.46 -12.43
CA GLY A 184 -30.66 -37.25 -12.59
C GLY A 184 -29.88 -36.00 -12.27
N ILE A 185 -30.53 -34.86 -12.50
CA ILE A 185 -30.01 -33.53 -12.18
C ILE A 185 -30.99 -32.84 -11.23
N ASP A 186 -30.54 -32.60 -10.02
CA ASP A 186 -31.27 -31.81 -9.02
C ASP A 186 -31.09 -30.30 -9.31
N MET A 187 -32.17 -29.68 -9.75
CA MET A 187 -32.26 -28.26 -10.12
C MET A 187 -32.97 -27.43 -9.04
N GLU A 188 -33.23 -27.96 -7.85
CA GLU A 188 -33.99 -27.27 -6.81
C GLU A 188 -33.42 -25.90 -6.50
N ARG A 189 -32.10 -25.79 -6.33
CA ARG A 189 -31.43 -24.52 -6.07
C ARG A 189 -31.28 -23.63 -7.32
N TRP A 190 -31.48 -24.18 -8.50
CA TRP A 190 -31.49 -23.43 -9.74
C TRP A 190 -32.82 -22.71 -9.97
N ILE A 191 -33.92 -23.36 -9.63
CA ILE A 191 -35.27 -22.89 -9.90
C ILE A 191 -35.86 -22.10 -8.74
N SER A 192 -35.58 -22.52 -7.49
CA SER A 192 -36.15 -21.89 -6.31
C SER A 192 -35.50 -20.54 -6.01
N LYS A 193 -36.26 -19.50 -6.20
CA LYS A 193 -35.86 -18.11 -5.86
C LYS A 193 -36.04 -17.81 -4.35
N THR A 194 -35.94 -18.79 -3.48
CA THR A 194 -36.15 -18.64 -2.04
C THR A 194 -34.88 -18.23 -1.33
N GLY A 195 -34.82 -17.01 -0.81
CA GLY A 195 -33.76 -16.50 0.06
C GLY A 195 -33.01 -15.27 -0.41
N LYS A 196 -32.43 -14.55 0.54
CA LYS A 196 -31.71 -13.28 0.34
C LYS A 196 -30.37 -13.40 -0.42
N ALA A 197 -29.85 -14.59 -0.62
CA ALA A 197 -28.56 -14.84 -1.27
C ALA A 197 -28.74 -15.48 -2.65
N ARG A 198 -29.25 -14.72 -3.59
CA ARG A 198 -29.55 -15.15 -4.97
C ARG A 198 -28.39 -15.01 -5.94
N THR A 199 -27.17 -15.25 -5.52
CA THR A 199 -26.00 -15.03 -6.37
C THR A 199 -25.40 -16.28 -6.97
N THR A 200 -25.82 -17.48 -6.51
CA THR A 200 -25.27 -18.75 -6.98
C THR A 200 -26.40 -19.67 -7.42
N TRP A 201 -26.47 -19.93 -8.70
CA TRP A 201 -27.29 -20.94 -9.31
C TRP A 201 -26.46 -22.23 -9.29
N THR A 202 -26.93 -23.23 -8.56
CA THR A 202 -26.22 -24.52 -8.47
C THR A 202 -27.17 -25.63 -8.87
N ALA A 203 -26.72 -26.48 -9.77
CA ALA A 203 -27.33 -27.77 -10.04
C ALA A 203 -26.47 -28.88 -9.44
N LYS A 204 -27.07 -29.99 -9.07
CA LYS A 204 -26.36 -31.17 -8.60
C LYS A 204 -26.64 -32.30 -9.55
N VAL A 205 -25.59 -32.95 -10.02
CA VAL A 205 -25.71 -34.21 -10.76
C VAL A 205 -25.68 -35.38 -9.77
N ILE A 206 -26.73 -36.19 -9.83
CA ILE A 206 -26.84 -37.42 -9.00
C ILE A 206 -26.20 -38.55 -9.80
N VAL A 207 -25.14 -39.12 -9.28
CA VAL A 207 -24.37 -40.20 -9.90
C VAL A 207 -24.55 -41.49 -9.08
N LYS A 208 -24.72 -42.61 -9.76
CA LYS A 208 -24.87 -43.95 -9.14
C LYS A 208 -23.66 -44.26 -8.25
N GLY A 209 -23.94 -44.51 -6.97
CA GLY A 209 -22.90 -44.89 -6.01
C GLY A 209 -21.91 -43.77 -5.64
N HIS A 210 -22.18 -42.55 -6.00
CA HIS A 210 -21.32 -41.39 -5.69
C HIS A 210 -22.09 -40.30 -4.96
N SER A 211 -21.38 -39.45 -4.23
CA SER A 211 -21.97 -38.21 -3.68
C SER A 211 -22.42 -37.26 -4.82
N PRO A 212 -23.53 -36.53 -4.66
CA PRO A 212 -23.97 -35.58 -5.69
C PRO A 212 -22.89 -34.57 -6.06
N VAL A 213 -22.62 -34.42 -7.34
CA VAL A 213 -21.62 -33.54 -7.90
C VAL A 213 -22.24 -32.16 -8.16
N LEU A 214 -21.59 -31.11 -7.69
CA LEU A 214 -22.04 -29.71 -7.93
C LEU A 214 -21.58 -29.22 -9.31
N LEU A 215 -22.54 -28.68 -10.08
CA LEU A 215 -22.29 -28.00 -11.36
C LEU A 215 -22.27 -26.48 -11.17
#